data_f4b19094277e8bfe0ab732ac9d9c9458
#
_entry.id   f4b19094277e8bfe0ab732ac9d9c9458
#
_cell.length_a   1.000
_cell.length_b   1.000
_cell.length_c   1.000
_cell.angle_alpha   90.00
_cell.angle_beta   90.00
_cell.angle_gamma   90.00
#
_symmetry.space_group_name_H-M   'P 1'
#
loop_
_entity.id
_entity.type
_entity.pdbx_description
1 polymer ?
#
loop_
_entity_poly.entity_id
_entity_poly.type
_entity_poly.pdbx_seq_one_letter_code
_entity_poly.pdbx_strand_id
1 'polypeptide(L)'
;MKKITGKTYLDWYENMLLWRKFEDKLAAKYIQQKIRGFLHLYNGQEAVLAGCLHSIDPKKDRMISSYRSHVHAIGLGEDPKFVMAELFGKATGTSGGLGGSMHIFSKKYNFFGGHGIVGGQIPLGTGIAFGDKYFKRDSVTLCFLGDGAIRQGAFHESINLAALWKLPVIYIVENNGYAMGTSVARTTSQEDLWKLGEPYEMPSMPVDGMDPVKVAEAIDECVKHARSGKGPSLLDVKTYRYRGHSMSDAQQY
;
A
#
# COMPACT_ATOMS: atom_id res chain seq x y z
N MET A 1 8.71 0.84 18.83
CA MET A 1 7.41 1.40 18.43
C MET A 1 7.14 2.70 19.21
N LYS A 2 6.59 3.71 18.55
CA LYS A 2 6.02 4.86 19.23
C LYS A 2 4.88 4.38 20.14
N LYS A 3 4.77 4.96 21.35
CA LYS A 3 3.74 4.54 22.31
C LYS A 3 2.34 4.84 21.76
N ILE A 4 1.47 3.82 21.76
CA ILE A 4 0.06 3.98 21.43
C ILE A 4 -0.66 4.54 22.67
N THR A 5 -1.33 5.67 22.50
CA THR A 5 -2.00 6.42 23.57
C THR A 5 -3.44 6.71 23.16
N GLY A 6 -4.27 7.20 24.07
CA GLY A 6 -5.63 7.66 23.74
C GLY A 6 -5.65 8.67 22.58
N LYS A 7 -4.64 9.58 22.52
CA LYS A 7 -4.48 10.49 21.38
C LYS A 7 -4.23 9.75 20.07
N THR A 8 -3.42 8.70 20.08
CA THR A 8 -3.14 7.89 18.88
C THR A 8 -4.43 7.29 18.29
N TYR A 9 -5.32 6.78 19.14
CA TYR A 9 -6.62 6.25 18.68
C TYR A 9 -7.49 7.33 18.05
N LEU A 10 -7.52 8.53 18.64
CA LEU A 10 -8.25 9.67 18.06
C LEU A 10 -7.66 10.09 16.71
N ASP A 11 -6.33 10.21 16.62
CA ASP A 11 -5.64 10.56 15.37
C ASP A 11 -5.91 9.51 14.28
N TRP A 12 -5.90 8.22 14.61
CA TRP A 12 -6.26 7.14 13.69
C TRP A 12 -7.71 7.23 13.24
N TYR A 13 -8.63 7.42 14.18
CA TYR A 13 -10.07 7.54 13.88
C TYR A 13 -10.33 8.72 12.94
N GLU A 14 -9.75 9.88 13.23
CA GLU A 14 -9.89 11.09 12.40
C GLU A 14 -9.34 10.86 10.99
N ASN A 15 -8.13 10.30 10.86
CA ASN A 15 -7.51 10.03 9.58
C ASN A 15 -8.30 8.99 8.78
N MET A 16 -8.66 7.86 9.36
CA MET A 16 -9.45 6.82 8.69
C MET A 16 -10.82 7.35 8.25
N LEU A 17 -11.45 8.19 9.06
CA LEU A 17 -12.72 8.84 8.71
C LEU A 17 -12.56 9.84 7.56
N LEU A 18 -11.47 10.63 7.57
CA LEU A 18 -11.13 11.53 6.47
C LEU A 18 -10.95 10.75 5.16
N TRP A 19 -10.14 9.67 5.19
CA TRP A 19 -9.88 8.84 4.02
C TRP A 19 -11.15 8.18 3.50
N ARG A 20 -11.98 7.63 4.39
CA ARG A 20 -13.28 7.07 4.04
C ARG A 20 -14.18 8.09 3.34
N LYS A 21 -14.34 9.28 3.93
CA LYS A 21 -15.17 10.35 3.35
C LYS A 21 -14.59 10.87 2.03
N PHE A 22 -13.27 10.91 1.89
CA PHE A 22 -12.62 11.28 0.64
C PHE A 22 -12.99 10.30 -0.48
N GLU A 23 -12.83 9.01 -0.22
CA GLU A 23 -13.16 7.95 -1.18
C GLU A 23 -14.67 7.93 -1.52
N ASP A 24 -15.55 8.10 -0.54
CA ASP A 24 -17.00 8.19 -0.78
C ASP A 24 -17.34 9.42 -1.64
N LYS A 25 -16.62 10.52 -1.45
CA LYS A 25 -16.78 11.71 -2.32
C LYS A 25 -16.30 11.44 -3.74
N LEU A 26 -15.21 10.70 -3.91
CA LEU A 26 -14.73 10.28 -5.23
C LEU A 26 -15.76 9.39 -5.92
N ALA A 27 -16.34 8.41 -5.22
CA ALA A 27 -17.41 7.56 -5.76
C ALA A 27 -18.59 8.40 -6.29
N ALA A 28 -19.05 9.37 -5.50
CA ALA A 28 -20.13 10.29 -5.91
C ALA A 28 -19.75 11.13 -7.13
N LYS A 29 -18.50 11.60 -7.24
CA LYS A 29 -18.02 12.37 -8.39
C LYS A 29 -17.82 11.52 -9.64
N TYR A 30 -17.45 10.25 -9.47
CA TYR A 30 -17.37 9.27 -10.55
C TYR A 30 -18.73 9.01 -11.18
N ILE A 31 -19.77 8.77 -10.37
CA ILE A 31 -21.16 8.61 -10.84
C ILE A 31 -21.63 9.85 -11.61
N GLN A 32 -21.18 11.05 -11.21
CA GLN A 32 -21.45 12.30 -11.94
C GLN A 32 -20.60 12.47 -13.21
N GLN A 33 -19.81 11.44 -13.60
CA GLN A 33 -18.91 11.45 -14.77
C GLN A 33 -17.86 12.58 -14.76
N LYS A 34 -17.53 13.10 -13.58
CA LYS A 34 -16.48 14.13 -13.39
C LYS A 34 -15.09 13.58 -13.26
N ILE A 35 -14.97 12.27 -12.95
CA ILE A 35 -13.72 11.52 -12.88
C ILE A 35 -13.78 10.47 -13.98
N ARG A 36 -12.71 10.34 -14.76
CA ARG A 36 -12.61 9.43 -15.91
C ARG A 36 -11.68 8.27 -15.61
N GLY A 37 -11.79 7.21 -16.42
CA GLY A 37 -10.97 6.00 -16.29
C GLY A 37 -11.48 5.06 -15.20
N PHE A 38 -10.62 4.16 -14.75
CA PHE A 38 -10.94 3.20 -13.69
C PHE A 38 -10.64 3.81 -12.33
N LEU A 39 -11.64 3.89 -11.47
CA LEU A 39 -11.53 4.42 -10.11
C LEU A 39 -11.56 3.28 -9.10
N HIS A 40 -10.46 3.09 -8.35
CA HIS A 40 -10.30 2.03 -7.37
C HIS A 40 -10.28 2.62 -5.95
N LEU A 41 -11.36 2.42 -5.21
CA LEU A 41 -11.54 2.99 -3.88
C LEU A 41 -10.84 2.15 -2.79
N TYR A 42 -10.31 2.82 -1.78
CA TYR A 42 -9.60 2.18 -0.65
C TYR A 42 -10.52 1.81 0.51
N ASN A 43 -11.83 2.08 0.40
CA ASN A 43 -12.83 1.82 1.44
C ASN A 43 -12.72 0.41 2.04
N GLY A 44 -12.54 0.35 3.36
CA GLY A 44 -12.43 -0.89 4.14
C GLY A 44 -11.00 -1.26 4.53
N GLN A 45 -9.98 -0.65 3.93
CA GLN A 45 -8.56 -0.97 4.15
C GLN A 45 -7.82 0.12 4.94
N GLU A 46 -8.51 1.13 5.46
CA GLU A 46 -7.91 2.31 6.06
C GLU A 46 -7.04 2.00 7.28
N ALA A 47 -7.39 0.96 8.06
CA ALA A 47 -6.64 0.54 9.24
C ALA A 47 -5.22 0.06 8.88
N VAL A 48 -5.03 -0.53 7.70
CA VAL A 48 -3.72 -0.94 7.19
C VAL A 48 -2.80 0.28 7.08
N LEU A 49 -3.25 1.31 6.39
CA LEU A 49 -2.48 2.54 6.21
C LEU A 49 -2.23 3.27 7.53
N ALA A 50 -3.25 3.34 8.42
CA ALA A 50 -3.14 3.99 9.72
C ALA A 50 -2.05 3.36 10.59
N GLY A 51 -2.03 2.03 10.67
CA GLY A 51 -0.99 1.29 11.39
C GLY A 51 0.40 1.46 10.77
N CYS A 52 0.51 1.40 9.44
CA CYS A 52 1.77 1.61 8.74
C CYS A 52 2.38 2.98 9.04
N LEU A 53 1.60 4.05 8.93
CA LEU A 53 2.06 5.43 9.15
C LEU A 53 2.50 5.69 10.60
N HIS A 54 1.97 4.95 11.57
CA HIS A 54 2.40 5.06 12.97
C HIS A 54 3.84 4.62 13.17
N SER A 55 4.29 3.61 12.45
CA SER A 55 5.56 2.91 12.68
C SER A 55 6.72 3.40 11.82
N ILE A 56 6.46 4.25 10.82
CA ILE A 56 7.48 4.81 9.94
C ILE A 56 7.83 6.28 10.28
N ASP A 57 8.87 6.77 9.63
CA ASP A 57 9.21 8.19 9.56
C ASP A 57 8.94 8.71 8.14
N PRO A 58 7.83 9.43 7.90
CA PRO A 58 7.48 9.91 6.55
C PRO A 58 8.52 10.84 5.92
N LYS A 59 9.44 11.41 6.72
CA LYS A 59 10.49 12.30 6.20
C LYS A 59 11.62 11.54 5.51
N LYS A 60 11.83 10.27 5.86
CA LYS A 60 12.94 9.49 5.33
C LYS A 60 12.52 8.16 4.70
N ASP A 61 11.44 7.55 5.16
CA ASP A 61 10.94 6.28 4.63
C ASP A 61 10.21 6.48 3.31
N ARG A 62 10.15 5.43 2.52
CA ARG A 62 9.58 5.42 1.18
C ARG A 62 8.29 4.61 1.16
N MET A 63 7.38 5.00 0.30
CA MET A 63 6.15 4.25 0.08
C MET A 63 5.86 4.15 -1.41
N ILE A 64 5.50 2.94 -1.87
CA ILE A 64 5.03 2.66 -3.22
C ILE A 64 3.84 1.71 -3.13
N SER A 65 2.85 1.87 -3.99
CA SER A 65 1.61 1.13 -3.90
C SER A 65 1.09 0.68 -5.28
N SER A 66 0.05 -0.14 -5.23
CA SER A 66 -0.78 -0.47 -6.39
C SER A 66 -1.67 0.72 -6.78
N TYR A 67 -2.57 0.51 -7.72
CA TYR A 67 -3.52 1.51 -8.22
C TYR A 67 -4.57 1.98 -7.18
N ARG A 68 -4.72 1.32 -6.03
CA ARG A 68 -5.66 1.66 -4.94
C ARG A 68 -4.95 2.52 -3.89
N SER A 69 -4.51 3.72 -4.30
CA SER A 69 -3.53 4.47 -3.51
C SER A 69 -3.84 5.95 -3.24
N HIS A 70 -5.09 6.38 -3.47
CA HIS A 70 -5.46 7.80 -3.28
C HIS A 70 -5.10 8.31 -1.89
N VAL A 71 -5.47 7.54 -0.87
CA VAL A 71 -5.29 7.93 0.54
C VAL A 71 -3.85 7.77 1.03
N HIS A 72 -3.00 7.01 0.34
CA HIS A 72 -1.59 6.85 0.72
C HIS A 72 -0.84 8.19 0.61
N ALA A 73 -1.05 8.93 -0.48
CA ALA A 73 -0.50 10.26 -0.63
C ALA A 73 -0.99 11.21 0.46
N ILE A 74 -2.31 11.19 0.75
CA ILE A 74 -2.94 12.01 1.79
C ILE A 74 -2.38 11.64 3.17
N GLY A 75 -2.28 10.36 3.46
CA GLY A 75 -1.74 9.86 4.74
C GLY A 75 -0.29 10.26 4.99
N LEU A 76 0.52 10.37 3.94
CA LEU A 76 1.89 10.87 4.03
C LEU A 76 1.99 12.39 4.15
N GLY A 77 0.88 13.12 3.98
CA GLY A 77 0.81 14.57 4.17
C GLY A 77 0.46 15.40 2.95
N GLU A 78 0.11 14.75 1.82
CA GLU A 78 -0.38 15.49 0.66
C GLU A 78 -1.77 16.08 0.94
N ASP A 79 -2.00 17.32 0.51
CA ASP A 79 -3.30 17.95 0.67
C ASP A 79 -4.35 17.24 -0.21
N PRO A 80 -5.47 16.78 0.38
CA PRO A 80 -6.53 16.10 -0.37
C PRO A 80 -7.02 16.85 -1.61
N LYS A 81 -6.91 18.19 -1.62
CA LYS A 81 -7.32 18.99 -2.79
C LYS A 81 -6.46 18.72 -4.03
N PHE A 82 -5.15 18.44 -3.87
CA PHE A 82 -4.26 18.15 -4.99
C PHE A 82 -4.48 16.74 -5.52
N VAL A 83 -4.77 15.78 -4.64
CA VAL A 83 -5.19 14.44 -5.04
C VAL A 83 -6.54 14.48 -5.77
N MET A 84 -7.50 15.26 -5.27
CA MET A 84 -8.78 15.48 -5.95
C MET A 84 -8.59 16.16 -7.31
N ALA A 85 -7.72 17.17 -7.40
CA ALA A 85 -7.41 17.85 -8.64
C ALA A 85 -6.84 16.89 -9.69
N GLU A 86 -5.96 15.94 -9.28
CA GLU A 86 -5.41 14.90 -10.14
C GLU A 86 -6.52 14.06 -10.76
N LEU A 87 -7.45 13.57 -9.92
CA LEU A 87 -8.57 12.74 -10.36
C LEU A 87 -9.54 13.49 -11.31
N PHE A 88 -9.59 14.82 -11.21
CA PHE A 88 -10.35 15.66 -12.13
C PHE A 88 -9.56 16.09 -13.39
N GLY A 89 -8.34 15.58 -13.59
CA GLY A 89 -7.48 15.91 -14.73
C GLY A 89 -7.02 17.36 -14.74
N LYS A 90 -6.79 17.98 -13.57
CA LYS A 90 -6.35 19.36 -13.45
C LYS A 90 -4.83 19.46 -13.35
N ALA A 91 -4.25 20.47 -14.00
CA ALA A 91 -2.81 20.71 -13.97
C ALA A 91 -2.24 20.93 -12.55
N THR A 92 -3.09 21.31 -11.59
CA THR A 92 -2.73 21.45 -10.17
C THR A 92 -2.72 20.11 -9.42
N GLY A 93 -3.03 19.00 -10.08
CA GLY A 93 -2.97 17.66 -9.50
C GLY A 93 -1.54 17.22 -9.20
N THR A 94 -1.41 16.17 -8.38
CA THR A 94 -0.12 15.64 -7.91
C THR A 94 0.77 15.12 -9.03
N SER A 95 0.19 14.70 -10.14
CA SER A 95 0.87 14.23 -11.37
C SER A 95 0.49 15.10 -12.58
N GLY A 96 0.17 16.37 -12.36
CA GLY A 96 -0.18 17.34 -13.42
C GLY A 96 -1.52 17.05 -14.11
N GLY A 97 -2.39 16.24 -13.51
CA GLY A 97 -3.67 15.83 -14.08
C GLY A 97 -3.57 14.71 -15.13
N LEU A 98 -2.40 14.11 -15.30
CA LEU A 98 -2.13 13.09 -16.31
C LEU A 98 -2.18 11.67 -15.73
N GLY A 99 -2.00 11.50 -14.41
CA GLY A 99 -1.94 10.20 -13.75
C GLY A 99 -3.31 9.61 -13.44
N GLY A 100 -4.29 10.44 -13.13
CA GLY A 100 -5.64 10.00 -12.74
C GLY A 100 -5.62 9.15 -11.47
N SER A 101 -6.58 8.20 -11.36
CA SER A 101 -6.74 7.37 -10.16
C SER A 101 -5.54 6.46 -9.87
N MET A 102 -4.89 5.93 -10.91
CA MET A 102 -3.93 4.83 -10.74
C MET A 102 -2.47 5.29 -10.67
N HIS A 103 -2.18 6.57 -10.91
CA HIS A 103 -0.82 7.09 -11.02
C HIS A 103 -0.65 8.41 -10.25
N ILE A 104 -0.99 8.35 -8.96
CA ILE A 104 -0.78 9.46 -8.02
C ILE A 104 0.62 9.34 -7.44
N PHE A 105 1.43 10.38 -7.58
CA PHE A 105 2.79 10.45 -7.04
C PHE A 105 2.93 11.69 -6.15
N SER A 106 3.79 11.61 -5.15
CA SER A 106 4.15 12.80 -4.37
C SER A 106 5.64 12.77 -3.99
N LYS A 107 6.45 13.46 -4.78
CA LYS A 107 7.89 13.59 -4.52
C LYS A 107 8.15 14.25 -3.16
N LYS A 108 7.33 15.23 -2.79
CA LYS A 108 7.46 15.97 -1.52
C LYS A 108 7.34 15.07 -0.30
N TYR A 109 6.50 14.04 -0.39
CA TYR A 109 6.18 13.15 0.73
C TYR A 109 6.71 11.73 0.54
N ASN A 110 7.73 11.53 -0.29
CA ASN A 110 8.35 10.22 -0.52
C ASN A 110 7.36 9.13 -0.95
N PHE A 111 6.28 9.51 -1.64
CA PHE A 111 5.34 8.57 -2.23
C PHE A 111 5.70 8.33 -3.69
N PHE A 112 6.23 7.13 -3.99
CA PHE A 112 6.68 6.72 -5.31
C PHE A 112 5.54 6.21 -6.19
N GLY A 113 4.32 6.46 -5.76
CA GLY A 113 3.11 6.41 -6.54
C GLY A 113 2.32 5.12 -6.49
N GLY A 114 1.12 5.23 -7.07
CA GLY A 114 0.29 4.09 -7.46
C GLY A 114 0.66 3.61 -8.86
N HIS A 115 0.49 2.31 -9.10
CA HIS A 115 0.83 1.68 -10.37
C HIS A 115 -0.34 0.85 -10.91
N GLY A 116 -0.74 1.13 -12.16
CA GLY A 116 -1.86 0.44 -12.82
C GLY A 116 -1.51 -0.98 -13.27
N ILE A 117 -0.24 -1.26 -13.55
CA ILE A 117 0.22 -2.61 -13.92
C ILE A 117 0.31 -3.47 -12.67
N VAL A 118 -0.48 -4.56 -12.62
CA VAL A 118 -0.53 -5.46 -11.47
C VAL A 118 0.85 -6.08 -11.23
N GLY A 119 1.39 -5.88 -10.02
CA GLY A 119 2.72 -6.37 -9.66
C GLY A 119 3.89 -5.48 -10.11
N GLY A 120 3.66 -4.47 -10.96
CA GLY A 120 4.73 -3.60 -11.47
C GLY A 120 5.45 -2.80 -10.38
N GLN A 121 4.76 -2.46 -9.29
CA GLN A 121 5.35 -1.75 -8.16
C GLN A 121 6.34 -2.60 -7.34
N ILE A 122 6.29 -3.93 -7.46
CA ILE A 122 7.11 -4.83 -6.65
C ILE A 122 8.61 -4.69 -7.01
N PRO A 123 9.03 -4.86 -8.28
CA PRO A 123 10.42 -4.64 -8.65
C PRO A 123 10.85 -3.18 -8.47
N LEU A 124 9.94 -2.22 -8.65
CA LEU A 124 10.25 -0.80 -8.41
C LEU A 124 10.52 -0.53 -6.92
N GLY A 125 9.70 -1.06 -6.00
CA GLY A 125 9.91 -0.95 -4.56
C GLY A 125 11.22 -1.60 -4.12
N THR A 126 11.54 -2.77 -4.69
CA THR A 126 12.82 -3.44 -4.50
C THR A 126 14.00 -2.58 -4.98
N GLY A 127 13.87 -1.95 -6.16
CA GLY A 127 14.87 -1.03 -6.71
C GLY A 127 15.06 0.24 -5.88
N ILE A 128 13.99 0.80 -5.31
CA ILE A 128 14.06 1.94 -4.39
C ILE A 128 14.87 1.55 -3.14
N ALA A 129 14.55 0.42 -2.53
CA ALA A 129 15.29 -0.09 -1.36
C ALA A 129 16.75 -0.41 -1.68
N PHE A 130 17.04 -0.94 -2.88
CA PHE A 130 18.40 -1.14 -3.36
C PHE A 130 19.16 0.19 -3.44
N GLY A 131 18.56 1.21 -4.04
CA GLY A 131 19.15 2.55 -4.14
C GLY A 131 19.42 3.15 -2.76
N ASP A 132 18.48 3.05 -1.82
CA ASP A 132 18.66 3.55 -0.47
C ASP A 132 19.80 2.81 0.28
N LYS A 133 19.89 1.49 0.11
CA LYS A 133 21.02 0.71 0.66
C LYS A 133 22.35 1.07 0.00
N TYR A 134 22.39 1.18 -1.31
CA TYR A 134 23.59 1.55 -2.06
C TYR A 134 24.16 2.91 -1.61
N PHE A 135 23.29 3.90 -1.44
CA PHE A 135 23.64 5.23 -0.97
C PHE A 135 23.72 5.34 0.56
N LYS A 136 23.64 4.23 1.29
CA LYS A 136 23.73 4.16 2.76
C LYS A 136 22.73 5.09 3.47
N ARG A 137 21.52 5.22 2.94
CA ARG A 137 20.44 5.99 3.56
C ARG A 137 19.76 5.15 4.64
N ASP A 138 19.43 5.77 5.78
CA ASP A 138 18.60 5.16 6.82
C ASP A 138 17.11 5.32 6.43
N SER A 139 16.68 4.52 5.46
CA SER A 139 15.34 4.53 4.92
C SER A 139 14.83 3.10 4.79
N VAL A 140 13.52 2.91 4.99
CA VAL A 140 12.81 1.66 4.74
C VAL A 140 11.76 1.92 3.66
N THR A 141 11.60 0.99 2.73
CA THR A 141 10.60 1.06 1.68
C THR A 141 9.40 0.18 2.03
N LEU A 142 8.20 0.77 2.13
CA LEU A 142 6.95 0.05 2.23
C LEU A 142 6.41 -0.16 0.81
N CYS A 143 6.29 -1.42 0.41
CA CYS A 143 5.79 -1.81 -0.91
C CYS A 143 4.43 -2.50 -0.76
N PHE A 144 3.36 -1.79 -1.07
CA PHE A 144 1.99 -2.31 -1.00
C PHE A 144 1.62 -3.05 -2.26
N LEU A 145 0.98 -4.20 -2.12
CA LEU A 145 0.52 -5.03 -3.24
C LEU A 145 -0.75 -5.78 -2.86
N GLY A 146 -1.58 -6.10 -3.83
CA GLY A 146 -2.78 -6.92 -3.60
C GLY A 146 -2.46 -8.42 -3.65
N ASP A 147 -3.38 -9.24 -3.14
CA ASP A 147 -3.31 -10.70 -3.17
C ASP A 147 -3.16 -11.29 -4.57
N GLY A 148 -3.72 -10.64 -5.60
CA GLY A 148 -3.51 -11.04 -7.00
C GLY A 148 -2.13 -10.72 -7.54
N ALA A 149 -1.46 -9.68 -7.04
CA ALA A 149 -0.17 -9.22 -7.53
C ALA A 149 0.97 -10.22 -7.25
N ILE A 150 0.88 -10.96 -6.17
CA ILE A 150 1.89 -11.98 -5.79
C ILE A 150 1.93 -13.19 -6.73
N ARG A 151 0.99 -13.28 -7.70
CA ARG A 151 0.99 -14.32 -8.76
C ARG A 151 1.90 -13.96 -9.94
N GLN A 152 2.40 -12.74 -9.98
CA GLN A 152 3.36 -12.34 -11.01
C GLN A 152 4.74 -12.93 -10.72
N GLY A 153 5.43 -13.45 -11.76
CA GLY A 153 6.82 -13.93 -11.62
C GLY A 153 7.74 -12.87 -11.03
N ALA A 154 7.51 -11.60 -11.37
CA ALA A 154 8.25 -10.46 -10.82
C ALA A 154 8.20 -10.35 -9.29
N PHE A 155 7.17 -10.90 -8.62
CA PHE A 155 7.16 -11.00 -7.16
C PHE A 155 8.30 -11.90 -6.68
N HIS A 156 8.40 -13.12 -7.19
CA HIS A 156 9.42 -14.09 -6.79
C HIS A 156 10.85 -13.61 -7.13
N GLU A 157 11.03 -12.99 -8.29
CA GLU A 157 12.30 -12.38 -8.68
C GLU A 157 12.71 -11.26 -7.71
N SER A 158 11.78 -10.39 -7.37
CA SER A 158 12.01 -9.25 -6.49
C SER A 158 12.32 -9.65 -5.06
N ILE A 159 11.55 -10.57 -4.47
CA ILE A 159 11.79 -11.00 -3.09
C ILE A 159 13.08 -11.81 -2.95
N ASN A 160 13.44 -12.60 -3.98
CA ASN A 160 14.73 -13.29 -4.03
C ASN A 160 15.90 -12.30 -4.00
N LEU A 161 15.88 -11.26 -4.85
CA LEU A 161 16.91 -10.23 -4.86
C LEU A 161 16.94 -9.43 -3.54
N ALA A 162 15.76 -9.11 -3.01
CA ALA A 162 15.66 -8.39 -1.74
C ALA A 162 16.26 -9.19 -0.57
N ALA A 163 15.98 -10.49 -0.49
CA ALA A 163 16.53 -11.37 0.53
C ALA A 163 18.06 -11.54 0.36
N LEU A 164 18.51 -11.86 -0.86
CA LEU A 164 19.93 -12.04 -1.20
C LEU A 164 20.78 -10.83 -0.83
N TRP A 165 20.27 -9.65 -1.13
CA TRP A 165 20.98 -8.39 -0.87
C TRP A 165 20.59 -7.74 0.45
N LYS A 166 19.75 -8.37 1.27
CA LYS A 166 19.27 -7.86 2.57
C LYS A 166 18.76 -6.42 2.44
N LEU A 167 17.85 -6.19 1.47
CA LEU A 167 17.32 -4.85 1.19
C LEU A 167 16.31 -4.41 2.26
N PRO A 168 16.28 -3.12 2.63
CA PRO A 168 15.34 -2.58 3.61
C PRO A 168 13.94 -2.34 3.01
N VAL A 169 13.27 -3.41 2.59
CA VAL A 169 11.91 -3.36 2.03
C VAL A 169 10.96 -4.24 2.82
N ILE A 170 9.75 -3.75 3.04
CA ILE A 170 8.64 -4.47 3.65
C ILE A 170 7.57 -4.63 2.58
N TYR A 171 7.30 -5.87 2.18
CA TYR A 171 6.21 -6.20 1.27
C TYR A 171 4.92 -6.39 2.06
N ILE A 172 3.91 -5.58 1.76
CA ILE A 172 2.63 -5.54 2.47
C ILE A 172 1.56 -6.01 1.51
N VAL A 173 1.12 -7.27 1.66
CA VAL A 173 0.02 -7.82 0.87
C VAL A 173 -1.30 -7.38 1.50
N GLU A 174 -1.98 -6.43 0.89
CA GLU A 174 -3.35 -6.06 1.24
C GLU A 174 -4.30 -7.14 0.74
N ASN A 175 -4.42 -8.21 1.54
CA ASN A 175 -5.20 -9.39 1.20
C ASN A 175 -6.66 -9.17 1.53
N ASN A 176 -7.42 -8.69 0.57
CA ASN A 176 -8.89 -8.55 0.67
C ASN A 176 -9.66 -9.77 0.13
N GLY A 177 -8.95 -10.84 -0.19
CA GLY A 177 -9.52 -12.13 -0.61
C GLY A 177 -9.84 -12.25 -2.09
N TYR A 178 -9.81 -11.15 -2.86
CA TYR A 178 -10.25 -11.13 -4.25
C TYR A 178 -9.38 -10.28 -5.17
N ALA A 179 -8.84 -10.90 -6.21
CA ALA A 179 -8.28 -10.21 -7.36
C ALA A 179 -9.39 -10.01 -8.41
N MET A 180 -9.92 -8.78 -8.53
CA MET A 180 -11.21 -8.53 -9.19
C MET A 180 -12.33 -9.38 -8.55
N GLY A 181 -12.90 -10.32 -9.25
CA GLY A 181 -13.89 -11.29 -8.79
C GLY A 181 -13.32 -12.71 -8.56
N THR A 182 -12.00 -12.89 -8.62
CA THR A 182 -11.37 -14.20 -8.43
C THR A 182 -10.81 -14.33 -7.03
N SER A 183 -11.31 -15.29 -6.25
CA SER A 183 -10.86 -15.53 -4.88
C SER A 183 -9.42 -16.07 -4.82
N VAL A 184 -8.76 -15.86 -3.68
CA VAL A 184 -7.41 -16.40 -3.42
C VAL A 184 -7.38 -17.91 -3.61
N ALA A 185 -8.33 -18.66 -3.04
CA ALA A 185 -8.42 -20.12 -3.12
C ALA A 185 -8.49 -20.66 -4.57
N ARG A 186 -8.97 -19.86 -5.53
CA ARG A 186 -9.02 -20.26 -6.95
C ARG A 186 -7.70 -20.04 -7.70
N THR A 187 -6.75 -19.33 -7.12
CA THR A 187 -5.54 -18.88 -7.82
C THR A 187 -4.25 -19.39 -7.19
N THR A 188 -4.33 -20.07 -6.06
CA THR A 188 -3.14 -20.55 -5.35
C THR A 188 -3.40 -21.85 -4.63
N SER A 189 -2.38 -22.71 -4.60
CA SER A 189 -2.33 -23.91 -3.73
C SER A 189 -2.00 -23.56 -2.28
N GLN A 190 -1.39 -22.38 -2.02
CA GLN A 190 -1.06 -21.89 -0.68
C GLN A 190 -1.87 -20.63 -0.38
N GLU A 191 -2.93 -20.78 0.42
CA GLU A 191 -3.82 -19.67 0.79
C GLU A 191 -3.27 -18.77 1.89
N ASP A 192 -2.35 -19.28 2.70
CA ASP A 192 -1.57 -18.52 3.67
C ASP A 192 -0.45 -17.78 2.94
N LEU A 193 -0.73 -16.61 2.41
CA LEU A 193 0.16 -15.90 1.49
C LEU A 193 1.50 -15.50 2.14
N TRP A 194 1.53 -15.32 3.46
CA TRP A 194 2.78 -15.05 4.20
C TRP A 194 3.80 -16.20 4.07
N LYS A 195 3.35 -17.46 3.90
CA LYS A 195 4.26 -18.59 3.74
C LYS A 195 5.10 -18.52 2.46
N LEU A 196 4.73 -17.65 1.51
CA LEU A 196 5.53 -17.43 0.30
C LEU A 196 6.89 -16.75 0.58
N GLY A 197 7.08 -16.19 1.77
CA GLY A 197 8.36 -15.64 2.20
C GLY A 197 9.31 -16.68 2.80
N GLU A 198 8.79 -17.81 3.28
CA GLU A 198 9.60 -18.84 3.97
C GLU A 198 10.73 -19.42 3.11
N PRO A 199 10.54 -19.76 1.82
CA PRO A 199 11.61 -20.26 0.96
C PRO A 199 12.79 -19.28 0.78
N TYR A 200 12.59 -18.00 1.09
CA TYR A 200 13.61 -16.97 1.01
C TYR A 200 14.17 -16.57 2.37
N GLU A 201 13.88 -17.36 3.42
CA GLU A 201 14.30 -17.12 4.80
C GLU A 201 13.93 -15.70 5.31
N MET A 202 12.82 -15.19 4.80
CA MET A 202 12.34 -13.85 5.09
C MET A 202 11.33 -13.87 6.25
N PRO A 203 11.47 -13.03 7.29
CA PRO A 203 10.42 -12.87 8.29
C PRO A 203 9.08 -12.58 7.64
N SER A 204 8.11 -13.45 7.90
CA SER A 204 6.81 -13.42 7.24
C SER A 204 5.72 -13.80 8.23
N MET A 205 4.61 -13.04 8.23
CA MET A 205 3.53 -13.28 9.18
C MET A 205 2.16 -12.83 8.64
N PRO A 206 1.06 -13.46 9.10
CA PRO A 206 -0.27 -12.94 8.90
C PRO A 206 -0.55 -11.80 9.87
N VAL A 207 -1.30 -10.79 9.44
CA VAL A 207 -1.68 -9.63 10.24
C VAL A 207 -3.18 -9.34 10.05
N ASP A 208 -3.87 -9.06 11.14
CA ASP A 208 -5.24 -8.54 11.08
C ASP A 208 -5.22 -7.08 10.62
N GLY A 209 -5.52 -6.86 9.33
CA GLY A 209 -5.53 -5.54 8.71
C GLY A 209 -6.74 -4.68 9.04
N MET A 210 -7.69 -5.20 9.82
CA MET A 210 -8.83 -4.42 10.32
C MET A 210 -8.53 -3.75 11.68
N ASP A 211 -7.40 -4.11 12.29
CA ASP A 211 -6.93 -3.55 13.57
C ASP A 211 -5.64 -2.74 13.37
N PRO A 212 -5.68 -1.39 13.45
CA PRO A 212 -4.51 -0.56 13.24
C PRO A 212 -3.40 -0.79 14.29
N VAL A 213 -3.74 -1.31 15.49
CA VAL A 213 -2.75 -1.65 16.52
C VAL A 213 -1.89 -2.82 16.06
N LYS A 214 -2.53 -3.91 15.61
CA LYS A 214 -1.82 -5.11 15.12
C LYS A 214 -0.97 -4.80 13.89
N VAL A 215 -1.49 -3.96 12.99
CA VAL A 215 -0.70 -3.50 11.84
C VAL A 215 0.52 -2.68 12.30
N ALA A 216 0.33 -1.74 13.24
CA ALA A 216 1.43 -0.92 13.76
C ALA A 216 2.51 -1.76 14.44
N GLU A 217 2.14 -2.77 15.22
CA GLU A 217 3.06 -3.70 15.89
C GLU A 217 3.88 -4.50 14.87
N ALA A 218 3.21 -5.10 13.89
CA ALA A 218 3.88 -5.89 12.84
C ALA A 218 4.83 -5.02 11.98
N ILE A 219 4.40 -3.82 11.58
CA ILE A 219 5.24 -2.90 10.80
C ILE A 219 6.44 -2.43 11.63
N ASP A 220 6.27 -2.12 12.92
CA ASP A 220 7.38 -1.71 13.78
C ASP A 220 8.45 -2.78 13.92
N GLU A 221 8.05 -4.04 14.05
CA GLU A 221 8.96 -5.20 14.06
C GLU A 221 9.73 -5.29 12.72
N CYS A 222 9.03 -5.22 11.60
CA CYS A 222 9.64 -5.27 10.26
C CYS A 222 10.57 -4.06 10.02
N VAL A 223 10.20 -2.85 10.44
CA VAL A 223 11.05 -1.65 10.33
C VAL A 223 12.33 -1.81 11.13
N LYS A 224 12.26 -2.32 12.37
CA LYS A 224 13.45 -2.61 13.19
C LYS A 224 14.34 -3.66 12.52
N HIS A 225 13.75 -4.72 11.99
CA HIS A 225 14.47 -5.76 11.26
C HIS A 225 15.21 -5.18 10.05
N ALA A 226 14.52 -4.43 9.20
CA ALA A 226 15.08 -3.81 8.01
C ALA A 226 16.20 -2.80 8.35
N ARG A 227 15.99 -1.90 9.34
CA ARG A 227 17.00 -0.92 9.78
C ARG A 227 18.22 -1.56 10.41
N SER A 228 18.08 -2.75 11.00
CA SER A 228 19.25 -3.50 11.52
C SER A 228 20.08 -4.17 10.42
N GLY A 229 19.73 -3.99 9.15
CA GLY A 229 20.43 -4.55 8.00
C GLY A 229 20.16 -6.06 7.78
N LYS A 230 19.15 -6.62 8.45
CA LYS A 230 18.83 -8.04 8.38
C LYS A 230 18.06 -8.42 7.10
N GLY A 231 17.45 -7.45 6.42
CA GLY A 231 16.81 -7.68 5.11
C GLY A 231 15.31 -7.39 5.07
N PRO A 232 14.60 -7.92 4.08
CA PRO A 232 13.19 -7.64 3.86
C PRO A 232 12.27 -8.42 4.80
N SER A 233 10.98 -8.09 4.74
CA SER A 233 9.90 -8.84 5.39
C SER A 233 8.67 -8.92 4.49
N LEU A 234 7.82 -9.95 4.68
CA LEU A 234 6.56 -10.12 3.98
C LEU A 234 5.40 -10.19 4.99
N LEU A 235 4.41 -9.31 4.83
CA LEU A 235 3.20 -9.31 5.65
C LEU A 235 1.98 -9.66 4.79
N ASP A 236 1.22 -10.67 5.21
CA ASP A 236 -0.10 -10.99 4.65
C ASP A 236 -1.16 -10.31 5.52
N VAL A 237 -1.52 -9.09 5.12
CA VAL A 237 -2.43 -8.23 5.90
C VAL A 237 -3.86 -8.51 5.47
N LYS A 238 -4.57 -9.31 6.26
CA LYS A 238 -5.96 -9.68 6.03
C LYS A 238 -6.87 -8.47 6.23
N THR A 239 -7.55 -8.07 5.18
CA THR A 239 -8.41 -6.89 5.20
C THR A 239 -9.71 -7.15 4.43
N TYR A 240 -10.57 -6.15 4.32
CA TYR A 240 -11.83 -6.28 3.62
C TYR A 240 -12.10 -5.06 2.72
N ARG A 241 -12.43 -5.32 1.46
CA ARG A 241 -12.79 -4.29 0.49
C ARG A 241 -14.30 -4.07 0.50
N TYR A 242 -14.75 -2.89 0.95
CA TYR A 242 -16.19 -2.58 1.08
C TYR A 242 -16.87 -2.25 -0.24
N ARG A 243 -16.14 -1.97 -1.29
CA ARG A 243 -16.64 -1.66 -2.62
C ARG A 243 -16.17 -2.71 -3.61
N GLY A 244 -16.74 -2.74 -4.81
CA GLY A 244 -16.24 -3.57 -5.89
C GLY A 244 -14.77 -3.31 -6.24
N HIS A 245 -14.23 -4.07 -7.16
CA HIS A 245 -12.84 -3.92 -7.58
C HIS A 245 -12.54 -2.49 -8.05
N SER A 246 -13.42 -1.96 -8.89
CA SER A 246 -13.44 -0.54 -9.30
C SER A 246 -14.87 -0.04 -9.31
N MET A 247 -15.06 1.25 -9.51
CA MET A 247 -16.41 1.84 -9.62
C MET A 247 -17.21 1.38 -10.85
N SER A 248 -16.56 0.74 -11.81
CA SER A 248 -17.20 0.11 -12.98
C SER A 248 -17.47 -1.39 -12.80
N ASP A 249 -17.11 -1.97 -11.65
CA ASP A 249 -17.33 -3.38 -11.33
C ASP A 249 -18.78 -3.65 -10.96
N ALA A 250 -19.39 -4.67 -11.57
CA ALA A 250 -20.76 -5.06 -11.32
C ALA A 250 -21.00 -5.73 -9.95
N GLN A 251 -19.96 -6.06 -9.21
CA GLN A 251 -20.01 -6.65 -7.84
C GLN A 251 -20.86 -7.94 -7.75
N GLN A 252 -20.74 -8.83 -8.74
CA GLN A 252 -21.51 -10.09 -8.82
C GLN A 252 -20.79 -11.30 -8.20
N TYR A 253 -19.87 -11.10 -7.26
CA TYR A 253 -19.05 -12.13 -6.61
C TYR A 253 -19.01 -11.99 -5.09
#